data_a9ef30bc998624c300603cd22de51052
#
_entry.id   a9ef30bc998624c300603cd22de51052
#
_cell.length_a   1.000
_cell.length_b   1.000
_cell.length_c   1.000
_cell.angle_alpha   90.00
_cell.angle_beta   90.00
_cell.angle_gamma   90.00
#
_symmetry.space_group_name_H-M   'P 1'
#
loop_
_entity.id
_entity.type
_entity.pdbx_description
1 polymer ?
#
loop_
_entity_poly.entity_id
_entity_poly.type
_entity_poly.pdbx_seq_one_letter_code
_entity_poly.pdbx_strand_id
1 'polypeptide(L)'
;MNSCELMAAAMRREPTERIPVMPQICHDLPVRIYAGEIGRDWIDGMRRCVEDPSIIYDLVIRLVRQVGCDGLRLFVKPEPMRLARAGDELVVLDRETGDRIGRIDTHGGGGLIPDRAPAPVETLAEYRSRLDEMSRGFSDEKMELLRRARARVPDLFVASSPGGITMNTYTTFRGREQAMIDFFERPDFVHAAMDMQADASIEQAEKLLTTGIDCLYIGDPAASASLISPRHFEKFCLPGYQKFCRRFRGTGILIYIHVCGNSRPILEMLADTGADAVEPLDPLGGVEVADAKRRIGHRVALMGGLNTLTLANGTPAEVQAEAIRKCREGGPHGYILAAGDMAPPITSLANLQAMVDVARLSLWRA
;
A
#
# COMPACT_ATOMS: atom_id res chain seq x y z
N MET A 1 -9.80 -21.97 -10.27
CA MET A 1 -9.95 -20.48 -10.14
C MET A 1 -8.72 -19.80 -10.74
N ASN A 2 -8.89 -18.74 -11.54
CA ASN A 2 -7.77 -17.86 -11.89
C ASN A 2 -7.39 -16.97 -10.69
N SER A 3 -6.27 -16.23 -10.78
CA SER A 3 -5.80 -15.43 -9.64
C SER A 3 -6.77 -14.31 -9.24
N CYS A 4 -7.48 -13.68 -10.18
CA CYS A 4 -8.50 -12.67 -9.86
C CYS A 4 -9.67 -13.29 -9.08
N GLU A 5 -10.18 -14.43 -9.53
CA GLU A 5 -11.28 -15.16 -8.85
C GLU A 5 -10.85 -15.63 -7.46
N LEU A 6 -9.63 -16.16 -7.34
CA LEU A 6 -9.07 -16.64 -6.08
C LEU A 6 -8.93 -15.53 -5.05
N MET A 7 -8.35 -14.39 -5.46
CA MET A 7 -8.21 -13.22 -4.61
C MET A 7 -9.57 -12.65 -4.19
N ALA A 8 -10.49 -12.51 -5.15
CA ALA A 8 -11.83 -11.99 -4.87
C ALA A 8 -12.61 -12.91 -3.91
N ALA A 9 -12.56 -14.23 -4.10
CA ALA A 9 -13.18 -15.20 -3.21
C ALA A 9 -12.59 -15.11 -1.78
N ALA A 10 -11.25 -15.03 -1.67
CA ALA A 10 -10.60 -14.89 -0.38
C ALA A 10 -11.02 -13.59 0.34
N MET A 11 -11.08 -12.44 -0.37
CA MET A 11 -11.53 -11.17 0.19
C MET A 11 -13.01 -11.20 0.61
N ARG A 12 -13.85 -11.95 -0.11
CA ARG A 12 -15.26 -12.19 0.30
C ARG A 12 -15.43 -13.26 1.35
N ARG A 13 -14.33 -13.88 1.79
CA ARG A 13 -14.29 -15.00 2.76
C ARG A 13 -15.03 -16.24 2.26
N GLU A 14 -15.09 -16.39 0.95
CA GLU A 14 -15.62 -17.58 0.27
C GLU A 14 -14.58 -18.71 0.25
N PRO A 15 -14.99 -19.97 0.05
CA PRO A 15 -14.06 -21.08 -0.08
C PRO A 15 -13.11 -20.90 -1.25
N THR A 16 -11.83 -21.17 -1.01
CA THR A 16 -10.78 -21.15 -2.03
C THR A 16 -10.05 -22.48 -2.12
N GLU A 17 -9.59 -22.84 -3.31
CA GLU A 17 -8.84 -24.08 -3.54
C GLU A 17 -7.45 -24.06 -2.86
N ARG A 18 -6.86 -22.89 -2.69
CA ARG A 18 -5.62 -22.63 -1.96
C ARG A 18 -5.64 -21.23 -1.34
N ILE A 19 -4.70 -20.93 -0.48
CA ILE A 19 -4.49 -19.57 0.03
C ILE A 19 -3.87 -18.73 -1.11
N PRO A 20 -4.43 -17.56 -1.46
CA PRO A 20 -3.78 -16.64 -2.39
C PRO A 20 -2.59 -15.93 -1.75
N VAL A 21 -1.67 -15.43 -2.60
CA VAL A 21 -0.47 -14.74 -2.16
C VAL A 21 -0.28 -13.43 -2.91
N MET A 22 -0.19 -12.33 -2.17
CA MET A 22 -0.02 -10.98 -2.73
C MET A 22 0.79 -10.08 -1.79
N PRO A 23 2.14 -10.23 -1.76
CA PRO A 23 2.99 -9.34 -0.98
C PRO A 23 2.96 -7.91 -1.52
N GLN A 24 3.14 -6.93 -0.64
CA GLN A 24 3.34 -5.55 -1.05
C GLN A 24 4.75 -5.39 -1.62
N ILE A 25 4.86 -5.43 -2.94
CA ILE A 25 6.10 -5.19 -3.67
C ILE A 25 6.19 -3.70 -3.96
N CYS A 26 7.19 -3.04 -3.38
CA CYS A 26 7.51 -1.65 -3.66
C CYS A 26 8.46 -1.48 -4.83
N HIS A 27 8.55 -0.26 -5.32
CA HIS A 27 9.25 0.08 -6.56
C HIS A 27 10.75 -0.24 -6.51
N ASP A 28 11.39 -0.05 -5.38
CA ASP A 28 12.81 -0.26 -5.16
C ASP A 28 13.20 -1.75 -5.21
N LEU A 29 12.36 -2.65 -4.71
CA LEU A 29 12.65 -4.08 -4.74
C LEU A 29 12.84 -4.63 -6.16
N PRO A 30 11.90 -4.49 -7.13
CA PRO A 30 12.13 -4.97 -8.49
C PRO A 30 13.27 -4.22 -9.19
N VAL A 31 13.47 -2.93 -8.90
CA VAL A 31 14.61 -2.19 -9.46
C VAL A 31 15.94 -2.77 -8.99
N ARG A 32 16.06 -3.19 -7.71
CA ARG A 32 17.27 -3.82 -7.20
C ARG A 32 17.49 -5.23 -7.78
N ILE A 33 16.42 -6.03 -7.89
CA ILE A 33 16.50 -7.38 -8.48
C ILE A 33 16.98 -7.32 -9.94
N TYR A 34 16.50 -6.36 -10.71
CA TYR A 34 16.82 -6.24 -12.14
C TYR A 34 17.82 -5.12 -12.46
N ALA A 35 18.58 -4.63 -11.47
CA ALA A 35 19.46 -3.47 -11.61
C ALA A 35 20.42 -3.58 -12.80
N GLY A 36 21.06 -4.74 -12.99
CA GLY A 36 22.00 -4.98 -14.09
C GLY A 36 21.37 -4.96 -15.50
N GLU A 37 20.04 -5.05 -15.60
CA GLU A 37 19.33 -5.04 -16.87
C GLU A 37 18.80 -3.67 -17.26
N ILE A 38 18.46 -2.84 -16.24
CA ILE A 38 17.79 -1.54 -16.45
C ILE A 38 18.70 -0.34 -16.27
N GLY A 39 19.89 -0.52 -15.68
CA GLY A 39 20.86 0.56 -15.44
C GLY A 39 22.24 -0.01 -15.18
N ARG A 40 23.20 0.88 -14.90
CA ARG A 40 24.56 0.49 -14.51
C ARG A 40 24.58 -0.11 -13.10
N ASP A 41 23.70 0.37 -12.27
CA ASP A 41 23.42 -0.08 -10.91
C ASP A 41 21.97 0.22 -10.54
N TRP A 42 21.54 -0.16 -9.31
CA TRP A 42 20.16 0.04 -8.88
C TRP A 42 19.75 1.52 -8.74
N ILE A 43 20.71 2.44 -8.47
CA ILE A 43 20.45 3.88 -8.38
C ILE A 43 20.15 4.44 -9.78
N ASP A 44 20.93 4.04 -10.77
CA ASP A 44 20.67 4.42 -12.18
C ASP A 44 19.34 3.82 -12.67
N GLY A 45 19.00 2.60 -12.23
CA GLY A 45 17.70 1.98 -12.46
C GLY A 45 16.56 2.79 -11.85
N MET A 46 16.67 3.22 -10.59
CA MET A 46 15.69 4.08 -9.93
C MET A 46 15.52 5.41 -10.66
N ARG A 47 16.63 6.03 -11.07
CA ARG A 47 16.58 7.27 -11.88
C ARG A 47 15.74 7.08 -13.12
N ARG A 48 15.98 6.01 -13.89
CA ARG A 48 15.22 5.71 -15.12
C ARG A 48 13.73 5.47 -14.83
N CYS A 49 13.39 4.78 -13.74
CA CYS A 49 12.00 4.56 -13.35
C CYS A 49 11.25 5.84 -12.94
N VAL A 50 11.97 6.83 -12.39
CA VAL A 50 11.37 8.13 -12.07
C VAL A 50 11.23 9.00 -13.31
N GLU A 51 12.19 8.94 -14.24
CA GLU A 51 12.16 9.64 -15.53
C GLU A 51 11.11 9.03 -16.48
N ASP A 52 10.94 7.71 -16.47
CA ASP A 52 9.92 6.98 -17.23
C ASP A 52 9.16 6.00 -16.32
N PRO A 53 8.00 6.41 -15.78
CA PRO A 53 7.21 5.59 -14.89
C PRO A 53 6.68 4.28 -15.50
N SER A 54 6.69 4.11 -16.82
CA SER A 54 6.27 2.84 -17.45
C SER A 54 7.21 1.69 -17.12
N ILE A 55 8.49 1.98 -16.92
CA ILE A 55 9.51 0.99 -16.58
C ILE A 55 9.17 0.26 -15.28
N ILE A 56 8.70 0.98 -14.26
CA ILE A 56 8.39 0.35 -12.97
C ILE A 56 7.19 -0.62 -13.08
N TYR A 57 6.19 -0.31 -13.92
CA TYR A 57 5.10 -1.24 -14.15
C TYR A 57 5.61 -2.54 -14.79
N ASP A 58 6.54 -2.42 -15.73
CA ASP A 58 7.16 -3.57 -16.39
C ASP A 58 7.91 -4.45 -15.38
N LEU A 59 8.68 -3.84 -14.50
CA LEU A 59 9.48 -4.55 -13.49
C LEU A 59 8.61 -5.22 -12.43
N VAL A 60 7.57 -4.54 -11.95
CA VAL A 60 6.64 -5.11 -10.97
C VAL A 60 5.86 -6.27 -11.59
N ILE A 61 5.33 -6.12 -12.80
CA ILE A 61 4.63 -7.18 -13.52
C ILE A 61 5.54 -8.39 -13.76
N ARG A 62 6.77 -8.13 -14.18
CA ARG A 62 7.76 -9.19 -14.41
C ARG A 62 8.06 -9.96 -13.12
N LEU A 63 8.33 -9.26 -12.02
CA LEU A 63 8.65 -9.89 -10.74
C LEU A 63 7.47 -10.73 -10.23
N VAL A 64 6.27 -10.18 -10.24
CA VAL A 64 5.05 -10.86 -9.78
C VAL A 64 4.80 -12.14 -10.58
N ARG A 65 4.96 -12.09 -11.91
CA ARG A 65 4.84 -13.28 -12.76
C ARG A 65 5.96 -14.29 -12.53
N GLN A 66 7.19 -13.83 -12.36
CA GLN A 66 8.36 -14.70 -12.12
C GLN A 66 8.21 -15.52 -10.85
N VAL A 67 7.77 -14.89 -9.74
CA VAL A 67 7.58 -15.59 -8.46
C VAL A 67 6.19 -16.25 -8.34
N GLY A 68 5.24 -15.88 -9.19
CA GLY A 68 3.90 -16.49 -9.26
C GLY A 68 2.93 -15.95 -8.20
N CYS A 69 2.97 -14.68 -7.85
CA CYS A 69 1.95 -14.04 -7.01
C CYS A 69 0.59 -13.99 -7.72
N ASP A 70 -0.49 -13.93 -6.94
CA ASP A 70 -1.86 -13.87 -7.44
C ASP A 70 -2.33 -12.43 -7.74
N GLY A 71 -1.64 -11.45 -7.20
CA GLY A 71 -1.98 -10.05 -7.43
C GLY A 71 -0.78 -9.13 -7.27
N LEU A 72 -1.02 -7.88 -7.66
CA LEU A 72 -0.04 -6.80 -7.58
C LEU A 72 -0.72 -5.46 -7.33
N ARG A 73 0.08 -4.49 -6.92
CA ARG A 73 -0.33 -3.10 -6.81
C ARG A 73 0.25 -2.29 -7.96
N LEU A 74 -0.62 -1.58 -8.67
CA LEU A 74 -0.23 -0.61 -9.69
C LEU A 74 -0.69 0.78 -9.23
N PHE A 75 0.26 1.61 -8.81
CA PHE A 75 -0.04 2.95 -8.31
C PHE A 75 0.08 3.98 -9.43
N VAL A 76 -0.78 5.01 -9.36
CA VAL A 76 -0.60 6.22 -10.17
C VAL A 76 0.76 6.84 -9.83
N LYS A 77 1.56 7.12 -10.85
CA LYS A 77 2.92 7.63 -10.66
C LYS A 77 2.93 9.16 -10.60
N PRO A 78 3.84 9.75 -9.80
CA PRO A 78 4.05 11.19 -9.85
C PRO A 78 4.51 11.65 -11.23
N GLU A 79 4.49 12.96 -11.46
CA GLU A 79 5.12 13.53 -12.66
C GLU A 79 6.60 13.15 -12.72
N PRO A 80 7.13 12.92 -13.94
CA PRO A 80 8.55 12.70 -14.10
C PRO A 80 9.35 13.87 -13.49
N MET A 81 10.35 13.54 -12.69
CA MET A 81 11.19 14.52 -12.01
C MET A 81 12.52 14.69 -12.76
N ARG A 82 13.11 15.88 -12.68
CA ARG A 82 14.49 16.10 -13.14
C ARG A 82 15.44 15.62 -12.04
N LEU A 83 16.27 14.66 -12.35
CA LEU A 83 17.16 14.03 -11.39
C LEU A 83 18.62 14.24 -11.75
N ALA A 84 19.45 14.41 -10.73
CA ALA A 84 20.90 14.31 -10.80
C ALA A 84 21.39 13.26 -9.78
N ARG A 85 22.43 12.53 -10.14
CA ARG A 85 23.08 11.59 -9.21
C ARG A 85 24.21 12.31 -8.47
N ALA A 86 24.20 12.22 -7.13
CA ALA A 86 25.26 12.70 -6.25
C ALA A 86 25.75 11.55 -5.37
N GLY A 87 26.77 10.82 -5.82
CA GLY A 87 27.22 9.60 -5.17
C GLY A 87 26.14 8.53 -5.18
N ASP A 88 25.67 8.13 -4.00
CA ASP A 88 24.59 7.16 -3.81
C ASP A 88 23.20 7.80 -3.61
N GLU A 89 23.09 9.11 -3.77
CA GLU A 89 21.83 9.82 -3.72
C GLU A 89 21.31 10.17 -5.12
N LEU A 90 19.97 10.18 -5.26
CA LEU A 90 19.26 10.78 -6.38
C LEU A 90 18.68 12.12 -5.92
N VAL A 91 19.29 13.20 -6.38
CA VAL A 91 18.88 14.56 -6.07
C VAL A 91 17.79 14.99 -7.04
N VAL A 92 16.71 15.57 -6.52
CA VAL A 92 15.61 16.13 -7.31
C VAL A 92 15.91 17.61 -7.54
N LEU A 93 15.86 18.00 -8.81
CA LEU A 93 16.10 19.36 -9.24
C LEU A 93 14.79 20.02 -9.69
N ASP A 94 14.62 21.27 -9.34
CA ASP A 94 13.58 22.11 -9.91
C ASP A 94 13.74 22.17 -11.45
N ARG A 95 12.63 22.11 -12.16
CA ARG A 95 12.65 22.05 -13.64
C ARG A 95 13.07 23.37 -14.29
N GLU A 96 12.71 24.49 -13.66
CA GLU A 96 12.92 25.83 -14.21
C GLU A 96 14.26 26.39 -13.77
N THR A 97 14.54 26.37 -12.46
CA THR A 97 15.76 26.97 -11.90
C THR A 97 16.96 26.04 -11.91
N GLY A 98 16.73 24.72 -11.89
CA GLY A 98 17.78 23.72 -11.74
C GLY A 98 18.31 23.56 -10.31
N ASP A 99 17.72 24.29 -9.36
CA ASP A 99 18.08 24.21 -7.96
C ASP A 99 17.68 22.86 -7.34
N ARG A 100 18.43 22.42 -6.33
CA ARG A 100 18.08 21.24 -5.56
C ARG A 100 16.83 21.54 -4.70
N ILE A 101 15.82 20.67 -4.82
CA ILE A 101 14.57 20.76 -4.03
C ILE A 101 14.37 19.58 -3.10
N GLY A 102 15.19 18.52 -3.24
CA GLY A 102 15.09 17.35 -2.39
C GLY A 102 15.87 16.17 -2.95
N ARG A 103 15.52 14.98 -2.47
CA ARG A 103 16.09 13.70 -2.92
C ARG A 103 15.03 12.62 -3.02
N ILE A 104 15.31 11.59 -3.79
CA ILE A 104 14.45 10.40 -3.82
C ILE A 104 14.79 9.51 -2.63
N ASP A 105 13.74 9.04 -1.95
CA ASP A 105 13.90 7.99 -0.95
C ASP A 105 14.19 6.66 -1.64
N THR A 106 15.45 6.30 -1.69
CA THR A 106 15.93 5.07 -2.33
C THR A 106 15.79 3.82 -1.46
N HIS A 107 15.22 3.95 -0.25
CA HIS A 107 15.04 2.86 0.72
C HIS A 107 13.58 2.69 1.18
N GLY A 108 12.72 3.65 0.87
CA GLY A 108 11.33 3.70 1.34
C GLY A 108 10.28 3.87 0.23
N GLY A 109 10.53 3.34 -0.98
CA GLY A 109 9.52 3.29 -2.04
C GLY A 109 9.63 4.36 -3.13
N GLY A 110 10.73 5.11 -3.20
CA GLY A 110 11.02 6.03 -4.30
C GLY A 110 10.28 7.38 -4.25
N GLY A 111 9.75 7.76 -3.10
CA GLY A 111 9.10 9.05 -2.90
C GLY A 111 10.09 10.22 -2.81
N LEU A 112 9.61 11.45 -3.08
CA LEU A 112 10.39 12.66 -2.85
C LEU A 112 10.50 12.96 -1.35
N ILE A 113 11.73 13.10 -0.86
CA ILE A 113 12.05 13.70 0.43
C ILE A 113 12.49 15.14 0.16
N PRO A 114 11.67 16.16 0.45
CA PRO A 114 12.04 17.54 0.18
C PRO A 114 13.12 18.03 1.16
N ASP A 115 14.05 18.86 0.67
CA ASP A 115 15.08 19.48 1.53
C ASP A 115 14.48 20.47 2.53
N ARG A 116 13.33 21.04 2.21
CA ARG A 116 12.55 21.91 3.08
C ARG A 116 11.13 21.39 3.19
N ALA A 117 10.69 21.09 4.40
CA ALA A 117 9.31 20.71 4.64
C ALA A 117 8.36 21.82 4.14
N PRO A 118 7.28 21.49 3.42
CA PRO A 118 6.28 22.48 3.05
C PRO A 118 5.69 23.13 4.31
N ALA A 119 5.29 24.39 4.19
CA ALA A 119 4.61 25.07 5.29
C ALA A 119 3.34 24.30 5.69
N PRO A 120 3.10 24.12 6.99
CA PRO A 120 1.85 23.50 7.46
C PRO A 120 0.63 24.27 6.96
N VAL A 121 -0.40 23.53 6.59
CA VAL A 121 -1.70 24.10 6.22
C VAL A 121 -2.42 24.60 7.48
N GLU A 122 -2.88 25.84 7.51
CA GLU A 122 -3.49 26.46 8.69
C GLU A 122 -5.01 26.62 8.61
N THR A 123 -5.56 26.64 7.40
CA THR A 123 -6.98 26.86 7.15
C THR A 123 -7.60 25.75 6.32
N LEU A 124 -8.94 25.58 6.40
CA LEU A 124 -9.65 24.62 5.55
C LEU A 124 -9.60 25.00 4.07
N ALA A 125 -9.47 26.28 3.73
CA ALA A 125 -9.29 26.75 2.37
C ALA A 125 -7.95 26.29 1.78
N GLU A 126 -6.86 26.44 2.54
CA GLU A 126 -5.55 25.92 2.17
C GLU A 126 -5.56 24.38 2.09
N TYR A 127 -6.25 23.71 3.01
CA TYR A 127 -6.39 22.25 3.00
C TYR A 127 -7.07 21.79 1.71
N ARG A 128 -8.16 22.45 1.31
CA ARG A 128 -8.85 22.19 0.04
C ARG A 128 -7.92 22.39 -1.15
N SER A 129 -7.20 23.52 -1.19
CA SER A 129 -6.26 23.81 -2.28
C SER A 129 -5.19 22.72 -2.43
N ARG A 130 -4.67 22.18 -1.33
CA ARG A 130 -3.71 21.06 -1.35
C ARG A 130 -4.33 19.76 -1.84
N LEU A 131 -5.58 19.46 -1.47
CA LEU A 131 -6.31 18.31 -1.99
C LEU A 131 -6.54 18.43 -3.50
N ASP A 132 -6.92 19.60 -3.98
CA ASP A 132 -7.11 19.87 -5.41
C ASP A 132 -5.77 19.72 -6.19
N GLU A 133 -4.66 20.13 -5.60
CA GLU A 133 -3.33 19.91 -6.14
C GLU A 133 -2.99 18.41 -6.25
N MET A 134 -3.25 17.63 -5.21
CA MET A 134 -3.07 16.18 -5.24
C MET A 134 -3.96 15.52 -6.28
N SER A 135 -5.20 15.98 -6.43
CA SER A 135 -6.18 15.42 -7.38
C SER A 135 -5.76 15.62 -8.84
N ARG A 136 -4.99 16.69 -9.15
CA ARG A 136 -4.37 16.86 -10.48
C ARG A 136 -3.39 15.75 -10.83
N GLY A 137 -2.83 15.08 -9.81
CA GLY A 137 -2.01 13.89 -9.99
C GLY A 137 -2.73 12.68 -10.61
N PHE A 138 -4.06 12.70 -10.69
CA PHE A 138 -4.91 11.67 -11.31
C PHE A 138 -5.40 12.14 -12.69
N SER A 139 -4.47 12.55 -13.55
CA SER A 139 -4.77 13.02 -14.92
C SER A 139 -5.19 11.86 -15.84
N ASP A 140 -5.90 12.19 -16.93
CA ASP A 140 -6.33 11.21 -17.93
C ASP A 140 -5.16 10.44 -18.55
N GLU A 141 -4.02 11.10 -18.76
CA GLU A 141 -2.81 10.48 -19.27
C GLU A 141 -2.28 9.39 -18.32
N LYS A 142 -2.29 9.66 -17.00
CA LYS A 142 -1.85 8.70 -16.00
C LYS A 142 -2.86 7.56 -15.85
N MET A 143 -4.15 7.84 -15.96
CA MET A 143 -5.19 6.80 -15.99
C MET A 143 -5.01 5.91 -17.22
N GLU A 144 -4.67 6.46 -18.38
CA GLU A 144 -4.39 5.67 -19.58
C GLU A 144 -3.13 4.80 -19.43
N LEU A 145 -2.06 5.33 -18.82
CA LEU A 145 -0.85 4.56 -18.52
C LEU A 145 -1.17 3.37 -17.59
N LEU A 146 -1.95 3.61 -16.55
CA LEU A 146 -2.39 2.55 -15.62
C LEU A 146 -3.28 1.52 -16.33
N ARG A 147 -4.21 1.96 -17.18
CA ARG A 147 -5.09 1.09 -17.97
C ARG A 147 -4.29 0.16 -18.88
N ARG A 148 -3.27 0.70 -19.56
CA ARG A 148 -2.35 -0.12 -20.41
C ARG A 148 -1.57 -1.13 -19.58
N ALA A 149 -1.09 -0.74 -18.40
CA ALA A 149 -0.41 -1.68 -17.50
C ALA A 149 -1.36 -2.78 -17.02
N ARG A 150 -2.61 -2.43 -16.63
CA ARG A 150 -3.65 -3.40 -16.23
C ARG A 150 -4.00 -4.38 -17.36
N ALA A 151 -4.12 -3.91 -18.58
CA ALA A 151 -4.45 -4.75 -19.73
C ALA A 151 -3.41 -5.85 -20.02
N ARG A 152 -2.18 -5.72 -19.54
CA ARG A 152 -1.09 -6.72 -19.71
C ARG A 152 -1.17 -7.88 -18.71
N VAL A 153 -2.01 -7.75 -17.69
CA VAL A 153 -2.16 -8.74 -16.61
C VAL A 153 -3.63 -9.10 -16.36
N PRO A 154 -4.40 -9.48 -17.39
CA PRO A 154 -5.83 -9.73 -17.24
C PRO A 154 -6.15 -10.91 -16.30
N ASP A 155 -5.18 -11.79 -16.09
CA ASP A 155 -5.21 -12.97 -15.25
C ASP A 155 -4.83 -12.72 -13.79
N LEU A 156 -4.23 -11.57 -13.46
CA LEU A 156 -3.80 -11.21 -12.11
C LEU A 156 -4.76 -10.21 -11.46
N PHE A 157 -4.89 -10.31 -10.15
CA PHE A 157 -5.64 -9.35 -9.34
C PHE A 157 -4.85 -8.04 -9.20
N VAL A 158 -5.46 -6.91 -9.53
CA VAL A 158 -4.80 -5.60 -9.51
C VAL A 158 -5.47 -4.66 -8.53
N ALA A 159 -4.70 -4.19 -7.57
CA ALA A 159 -5.10 -3.12 -6.65
C ALA A 159 -4.41 -1.80 -7.01
N SER A 160 -5.12 -0.69 -6.80
CA SER A 160 -4.56 0.67 -6.90
C SER A 160 -5.09 1.57 -5.80
N SER A 161 -4.42 2.69 -5.54
CA SER A 161 -4.71 3.56 -4.40
C SER A 161 -5.15 4.96 -4.83
N PRO A 162 -6.24 5.47 -4.27
CA PRO A 162 -6.63 6.89 -4.38
C PRO A 162 -5.87 7.78 -3.39
N GLY A 163 -4.92 7.24 -2.64
CA GLY A 163 -4.22 7.94 -1.55
C GLY A 163 -4.76 7.60 -0.16
N GLY A 164 -4.25 8.32 0.85
CA GLY A 164 -4.70 8.16 2.23
C GLY A 164 -6.04 8.89 2.48
N ILE A 165 -6.90 8.27 3.26
CA ILE A 165 -8.25 8.82 3.54
C ILE A 165 -8.26 9.69 4.80
N THR A 166 -7.35 9.45 5.76
CA THR A 166 -7.35 10.14 7.05
C THR A 166 -5.95 10.62 7.46
N MET A 167 -5.33 10.01 8.44
CA MET A 167 -4.13 10.52 9.11
C MET A 167 -2.92 10.71 8.22
N ASN A 168 -2.72 9.85 7.22
CA ASN A 168 -1.52 9.95 6.39
C ASN A 168 -1.42 11.29 5.65
N THR A 169 -2.51 11.70 5.00
CA THR A 169 -2.59 13.00 4.32
C THR A 169 -2.65 14.15 5.34
N TYR A 170 -3.42 13.98 6.43
CA TYR A 170 -3.52 15.01 7.47
C TYR A 170 -2.15 15.35 8.06
N THR A 171 -1.37 14.34 8.46
CA THR A 171 -0.01 14.56 9.00
C THR A 171 0.96 15.10 7.94
N THR A 172 0.75 14.79 6.66
CA THR A 172 1.55 15.36 5.58
C THR A 172 1.28 16.86 5.41
N PHE A 173 0.03 17.31 5.56
CA PHE A 173 -0.35 18.72 5.38
C PHE A 173 -0.11 19.57 6.61
N ARG A 174 -0.30 19.00 7.82
CA ARG A 174 -0.16 19.73 9.08
C ARG A 174 1.23 19.60 9.73
N GLY A 175 2.03 18.62 9.30
CA GLY A 175 3.17 18.14 10.06
C GLY A 175 2.73 17.22 11.22
N ARG A 176 3.56 16.24 11.57
CA ARG A 176 3.19 15.20 12.56
C ARG A 176 2.90 15.76 13.94
N GLU A 177 3.74 16.68 14.42
CA GLU A 177 3.59 17.28 15.75
C GLU A 177 2.30 18.09 15.85
N GLN A 178 2.08 19.01 14.91
CA GLN A 178 0.89 19.86 14.92
C GLN A 178 -0.40 19.02 14.74
N ALA A 179 -0.37 17.97 13.92
CA ALA A 179 -1.50 17.08 13.77
C ALA A 179 -1.92 16.39 15.08
N MET A 180 -0.96 16.08 15.96
CA MET A 180 -1.28 15.53 17.30
C MET A 180 -1.86 16.58 18.23
N ILE A 181 -1.39 17.81 18.18
CA ILE A 181 -1.90 18.95 18.97
C ILE A 181 -3.32 19.27 18.54
N ASP A 182 -3.61 19.26 17.25
CA ASP A 182 -4.93 19.61 16.68
C ASP A 182 -6.07 18.74 17.21
N PHE A 183 -5.81 17.51 17.62
CA PHE A 183 -6.84 16.65 18.23
C PHE A 183 -7.46 17.25 19.49
N PHE A 184 -6.69 18.09 20.20
CA PHE A 184 -7.09 18.73 21.45
C PHE A 184 -7.48 20.19 21.24
N GLU A 185 -6.74 20.92 20.44
CA GLU A 185 -6.92 22.37 20.26
C GLU A 185 -7.90 22.73 19.15
N ARG A 186 -7.98 21.89 18.09
CA ARG A 186 -8.77 22.18 16.89
C ARG A 186 -9.59 20.96 16.39
N PRO A 187 -10.33 20.25 17.25
CA PRO A 187 -11.02 19.01 16.88
C PRO A 187 -12.00 19.18 15.72
N ASP A 188 -12.67 20.33 15.63
CA ASP A 188 -13.60 20.63 14.53
C ASP A 188 -12.86 20.80 13.18
N PHE A 189 -11.67 21.40 13.22
CA PHE A 189 -10.81 21.49 12.05
C PHE A 189 -10.38 20.09 11.58
N VAL A 190 -9.97 19.21 12.51
CA VAL A 190 -9.59 17.82 12.18
C VAL A 190 -10.75 17.08 11.51
N HIS A 191 -11.96 17.17 12.08
CA HIS A 191 -13.15 16.54 11.49
C HIS A 191 -13.43 17.05 10.09
N ALA A 192 -13.46 18.37 9.89
CA ALA A 192 -13.73 18.97 8.60
C ALA A 192 -12.65 18.61 7.57
N ALA A 193 -11.38 18.65 7.94
CA ALA A 193 -10.27 18.31 7.06
C ALA A 193 -10.33 16.83 6.62
N MET A 194 -10.58 15.91 7.55
CA MET A 194 -10.70 14.47 7.23
C MET A 194 -11.94 14.16 6.38
N ASP A 195 -13.06 14.86 6.60
CA ASP A 195 -14.26 14.69 5.77
C ASP A 195 -14.01 15.15 4.32
N MET A 196 -13.38 16.33 4.15
CA MET A 196 -12.96 16.85 2.85
C MET A 196 -12.00 15.91 2.12
N GLN A 197 -11.08 15.30 2.87
CA GLN A 197 -10.11 14.36 2.33
C GLN A 197 -10.77 13.06 1.89
N ALA A 198 -11.74 12.54 2.65
CA ALA A 198 -12.51 11.38 2.26
C ALA A 198 -13.27 11.63 0.94
N ASP A 199 -13.85 12.83 0.74
CA ASP A 199 -14.47 13.21 -0.53
C ASP A 199 -13.48 13.24 -1.68
N ALA A 200 -12.32 13.88 -1.50
CA ALA A 200 -11.28 13.91 -2.53
C ALA A 200 -10.78 12.50 -2.89
N SER A 201 -10.62 11.62 -1.90
CA SER A 201 -10.22 10.23 -2.15
C SER A 201 -11.32 9.43 -2.88
N ILE A 202 -12.59 9.72 -2.64
CA ILE A 202 -13.71 9.12 -3.40
C ILE A 202 -13.63 9.54 -4.87
N GLU A 203 -13.46 10.83 -5.16
CA GLU A 203 -13.32 11.33 -6.54
C GLU A 203 -12.13 10.70 -7.27
N GLN A 204 -11.00 10.54 -6.59
CA GLN A 204 -9.80 9.88 -7.15
C GLN A 204 -10.05 8.38 -7.39
N ALA A 205 -10.74 7.71 -6.47
CA ALA A 205 -11.13 6.31 -6.62
C ALA A 205 -12.05 6.11 -7.83
N GLU A 206 -13.02 7.00 -8.06
CA GLU A 206 -13.89 6.94 -9.23
C GLU A 206 -13.11 7.01 -10.54
N LYS A 207 -12.07 7.84 -10.62
CA LYS A 207 -11.16 7.86 -11.77
C LYS A 207 -10.39 6.54 -11.92
N LEU A 208 -9.89 5.97 -10.82
CA LEU A 208 -9.19 4.69 -10.84
C LEU A 208 -10.06 3.56 -11.35
N LEU A 209 -11.36 3.53 -11.04
CA LEU A 209 -12.27 2.48 -11.52
C LEU A 209 -12.33 2.43 -13.07
N THR A 210 -12.11 3.55 -13.75
CA THR A 210 -12.07 3.61 -15.22
C THR A 210 -10.91 2.82 -15.83
N THR A 211 -9.92 2.44 -15.02
CA THR A 211 -8.72 1.72 -15.48
C THR A 211 -8.88 0.19 -15.46
N GLY A 212 -10.01 -0.31 -14.91
CA GLY A 212 -10.30 -1.75 -14.84
C GLY A 212 -9.55 -2.49 -13.74
N ILE A 213 -9.14 -1.79 -12.67
CA ILE A 213 -8.61 -2.43 -11.46
C ILE A 213 -9.67 -3.27 -10.75
N ASP A 214 -9.23 -4.25 -9.95
CA ASP A 214 -10.11 -5.17 -9.22
C ASP A 214 -10.35 -4.71 -7.78
N CYS A 215 -9.48 -3.83 -7.26
CA CYS A 215 -9.50 -3.46 -5.86
C CYS A 215 -8.96 -2.06 -5.60
N LEU A 216 -9.58 -1.36 -4.65
CA LEU A 216 -9.08 -0.11 -4.08
C LEU A 216 -8.25 -0.43 -2.82
N TYR A 217 -7.03 0.08 -2.79
CA TYR A 217 -6.11 -0.01 -1.66
C TYR A 217 -6.05 1.33 -0.92
N ILE A 218 -6.32 1.31 0.37
CA ILE A 218 -6.27 2.50 1.22
C ILE A 218 -5.08 2.39 2.17
N GLY A 219 -4.01 3.14 1.89
CA GLY A 219 -2.82 3.17 2.75
C GLY A 219 -2.87 4.35 3.73
N ASP A 220 -2.92 4.04 5.02
CA ASP A 220 -2.98 5.06 6.07
C ASP A 220 -2.15 4.67 7.32
N PRO A 221 -0.83 4.48 7.17
CA PRO A 221 0.04 4.02 8.26
C PRO A 221 0.01 4.94 9.49
N ALA A 222 -0.22 6.23 9.29
CA ALA A 222 -0.30 7.21 10.39
C ALA A 222 -1.56 7.04 11.27
N ALA A 223 -2.54 6.23 10.86
CA ALA A 223 -3.74 5.93 11.64
C ALA A 223 -3.56 4.80 12.67
N SER A 224 -2.38 4.15 12.72
CA SER A 224 -2.13 3.06 13.67
C SER A 224 -1.96 3.56 15.11
N ALA A 225 -2.14 2.64 16.06
CA ALA A 225 -1.89 2.92 17.49
C ALA A 225 -0.40 3.09 17.82
N SER A 226 0.48 3.02 16.84
CA SER A 226 1.86 3.50 16.96
C SER A 226 1.95 5.03 17.03
N LEU A 227 0.94 5.75 16.52
CA LEU A 227 0.93 7.22 16.49
C LEU A 227 -0.27 7.83 17.21
N ILE A 228 -1.47 7.28 17.05
CA ILE A 228 -2.70 7.84 17.64
C ILE A 228 -3.39 6.83 18.55
N SER A 229 -4.14 7.31 19.56
CA SER A 229 -4.90 6.41 20.43
C SER A 229 -6.07 5.76 19.69
N PRO A 230 -6.55 4.57 20.13
CA PRO A 230 -7.77 3.97 19.59
C PRO A 230 -8.98 4.91 19.65
N ARG A 231 -9.09 5.74 20.68
CA ARG A 231 -10.16 6.76 20.82
C ARG A 231 -10.07 7.84 19.73
N HIS A 232 -8.84 8.26 19.36
CA HIS A 232 -8.65 9.21 18.26
C HIS A 232 -8.95 8.55 16.92
N PHE A 233 -8.57 7.28 16.72
CA PHE A 233 -8.96 6.52 15.54
C PHE A 233 -10.48 6.45 15.38
N GLU A 234 -11.19 6.04 16.44
CA GLU A 234 -12.64 5.94 16.47
C GLU A 234 -13.31 7.29 16.12
N LYS A 235 -12.84 8.36 16.77
CA LYS A 235 -13.45 9.68 16.64
C LYS A 235 -13.18 10.34 15.29
N PHE A 236 -11.94 10.26 14.77
CA PHE A 236 -11.50 11.09 13.65
C PHE A 236 -11.27 10.28 12.37
N CYS A 237 -10.84 9.02 12.45
CA CYS A 237 -10.48 8.23 11.28
C CYS A 237 -11.64 7.32 10.79
N LEU A 238 -12.24 6.58 11.71
CA LEU A 238 -13.27 5.59 11.38
C LEU A 238 -14.43 6.17 10.54
N PRO A 239 -14.96 7.38 10.80
CA PRO A 239 -16.03 7.95 9.96
C PRO A 239 -15.62 8.14 8.49
N GLY A 240 -14.38 8.57 8.23
CA GLY A 240 -13.85 8.73 6.87
C GLY A 240 -13.76 7.40 6.12
N TYR A 241 -13.25 6.34 6.76
CA TYR A 241 -13.23 5.00 6.18
C TYR A 241 -14.63 4.48 5.88
N GLN A 242 -15.57 4.65 6.82
CA GLN A 242 -16.95 4.23 6.63
C GLN A 242 -17.64 5.00 5.49
N LYS A 243 -17.38 6.31 5.36
CA LYS A 243 -17.89 7.14 4.25
C LYS A 243 -17.38 6.61 2.92
N PHE A 244 -16.08 6.34 2.81
CA PHE A 244 -15.45 5.80 1.62
C PHE A 244 -16.02 4.41 1.26
N CYS A 245 -16.01 3.46 2.18
CA CYS A 245 -16.50 2.10 1.92
C CYS A 245 -18.00 2.09 1.56
N ARG A 246 -18.82 2.93 2.19
CA ARG A 246 -20.25 3.07 1.83
C ARG A 246 -20.46 3.54 0.40
N ARG A 247 -19.61 4.44 -0.12
CA ARG A 247 -19.73 4.96 -1.50
C ARG A 247 -19.60 3.85 -2.53
N PHE A 248 -18.74 2.87 -2.28
CA PHE A 248 -18.46 1.80 -3.23
C PHE A 248 -19.21 0.49 -2.93
N ARG A 249 -20.02 0.46 -1.88
CA ARG A 249 -20.83 -0.72 -1.56
C ARG A 249 -21.76 -1.09 -2.71
N GLY A 250 -21.75 -2.36 -3.12
CA GLY A 250 -22.58 -2.88 -4.19
C GLY A 250 -22.10 -2.58 -5.61
N THR A 251 -20.98 -1.90 -5.79
CA THR A 251 -20.39 -1.64 -7.12
C THR A 251 -19.63 -2.85 -7.68
N GLY A 252 -19.31 -3.82 -6.84
CA GLY A 252 -18.49 -4.98 -7.18
C GLY A 252 -16.99 -4.79 -6.98
N ILE A 253 -16.50 -3.54 -6.83
CA ILE A 253 -15.11 -3.27 -6.49
C ILE A 253 -14.80 -3.73 -5.07
N LEU A 254 -13.64 -4.35 -4.87
CA LEU A 254 -13.18 -4.75 -3.54
C LEU A 254 -12.33 -3.64 -2.90
N ILE A 255 -12.31 -3.61 -1.57
CA ILE A 255 -11.56 -2.59 -0.82
C ILE A 255 -10.76 -3.29 0.28
N TYR A 256 -9.46 -2.97 0.39
CA TYR A 256 -8.73 -3.30 1.60
C TYR A 256 -8.00 -2.08 2.18
N ILE A 257 -7.92 -2.08 3.52
CA ILE A 257 -7.32 -1.00 4.30
C ILE A 257 -5.98 -1.48 4.84
N HIS A 258 -4.96 -0.65 4.62
CA HIS A 258 -3.61 -0.87 5.11
C HIS A 258 -3.30 0.12 6.24
N VAL A 259 -3.13 -0.41 7.45
CA VAL A 259 -2.67 0.33 8.62
C VAL A 259 -1.55 -0.46 9.29
N CYS A 260 -0.30 -0.25 8.85
CA CYS A 260 0.86 -0.94 9.38
C CYS A 260 1.28 -0.45 10.78
N GLY A 261 2.21 -1.17 11.41
CA GLY A 261 2.60 -0.96 12.80
C GLY A 261 1.56 -1.53 13.78
N ASN A 262 1.42 -0.92 14.96
CA ASN A 262 0.53 -1.43 15.99
C ASN A 262 -0.95 -1.14 15.67
N SER A 263 -1.57 -1.96 14.81
CA SER A 263 -3.01 -1.91 14.56
C SER A 263 -3.82 -2.83 15.51
N ARG A 264 -3.16 -3.61 16.37
CA ARG A 264 -3.83 -4.57 17.27
C ARG A 264 -4.94 -3.96 18.13
N PRO A 265 -4.80 -2.76 18.75
CA PRO A 265 -5.86 -2.15 19.55
C PRO A 265 -7.08 -1.65 18.76
N ILE A 266 -6.99 -1.55 17.43
CA ILE A 266 -8.04 -1.01 16.55
C ILE A 266 -8.60 -2.07 15.58
N LEU A 267 -8.27 -3.35 15.74
CA LEU A 267 -8.69 -4.42 14.82
C LEU A 267 -10.21 -4.48 14.61
N GLU A 268 -11.00 -4.40 15.70
CA GLU A 268 -12.47 -4.41 15.59
C GLU A 268 -12.99 -3.20 14.81
N MET A 269 -12.42 -2.03 15.04
CA MET A 269 -12.78 -0.79 14.32
C MET A 269 -12.39 -0.86 12.84
N LEU A 270 -11.25 -1.50 12.51
CA LEU A 270 -10.88 -1.77 11.12
C LEU A 270 -11.91 -2.69 10.42
N ALA A 271 -12.43 -3.70 11.14
CA ALA A 271 -13.53 -4.52 10.63
C ALA A 271 -14.87 -3.76 10.54
N ASP A 272 -15.05 -2.67 11.30
CA ASP A 272 -16.24 -1.81 11.27
C ASP A 272 -16.24 -0.78 10.14
N THR A 273 -15.13 -0.65 9.41
CA THR A 273 -15.01 0.30 8.28
C THR A 273 -15.92 -0.06 7.10
N GLY A 274 -16.21 -1.35 6.92
CA GLY A 274 -16.94 -1.88 5.78
C GLY A 274 -16.05 -2.29 4.61
N ALA A 275 -14.73 -2.33 4.80
CA ALA A 275 -13.79 -2.89 3.82
C ALA A 275 -13.90 -4.42 3.74
N ASP A 276 -13.46 -5.00 2.61
CA ASP A 276 -13.46 -6.44 2.38
C ASP A 276 -12.27 -7.14 3.04
N ALA A 277 -11.13 -6.44 3.18
CA ALA A 277 -9.95 -6.98 3.85
C ALA A 277 -9.19 -5.91 4.66
N VAL A 278 -8.45 -6.38 5.68
CA VAL A 278 -7.52 -5.60 6.51
C VAL A 278 -6.10 -6.10 6.25
N GLU A 279 -5.18 -5.18 6.05
CA GLU A 279 -3.74 -5.39 5.77
C GLU A 279 -2.92 -4.26 6.43
N PRO A 280 -1.69 -4.48 6.86
CA PRO A 280 -1.10 -5.78 7.05
C PRO A 280 -1.37 -6.32 8.46
N LEU A 281 -1.27 -7.63 8.61
CA LEU A 281 -1.06 -8.21 9.92
C LEU A 281 0.45 -8.15 10.19
N ASP A 282 0.88 -7.08 10.88
CA ASP A 282 2.31 -6.78 11.09
C ASP A 282 2.81 -7.38 12.41
N PRO A 283 3.59 -8.48 12.39
CA PRO A 283 4.12 -9.07 13.61
C PRO A 283 5.11 -8.16 14.35
N LEU A 284 5.81 -7.26 13.65
CA LEU A 284 6.67 -6.25 14.28
C LEU A 284 5.86 -5.16 15.00
N GLY A 285 4.63 -4.91 14.53
CA GLY A 285 3.65 -4.07 15.21
C GLY A 285 2.84 -4.80 16.29
N GLY A 286 3.14 -6.09 16.56
CA GLY A 286 2.44 -6.90 17.55
C GLY A 286 1.10 -7.47 17.08
N VAL A 287 0.87 -7.56 15.76
CA VAL A 287 -0.35 -8.10 15.17
C VAL A 287 -0.12 -9.51 14.63
N GLU A 288 -0.51 -10.50 15.40
CA GLU A 288 -0.38 -11.92 15.04
C GLU A 288 -1.60 -12.41 14.25
N VAL A 289 -1.36 -13.24 13.22
CA VAL A 289 -2.41 -13.81 12.35
C VAL A 289 -3.45 -14.55 13.16
N ALA A 290 -3.04 -15.41 14.08
CA ALA A 290 -3.95 -16.18 14.92
C ALA A 290 -4.86 -15.31 15.81
N ASP A 291 -4.31 -14.19 16.38
CA ASP A 291 -5.10 -13.25 17.19
C ASP A 291 -6.11 -12.49 16.32
N ALA A 292 -5.67 -11.93 15.20
CA ALA A 292 -6.57 -11.24 14.28
C ALA A 292 -7.65 -12.17 13.72
N LYS A 293 -7.29 -13.41 13.36
CA LYS A 293 -8.25 -14.40 12.85
C LYS A 293 -9.35 -14.70 13.85
N ARG A 294 -8.99 -14.89 15.11
CA ARG A 294 -9.96 -15.14 16.19
C ARG A 294 -10.87 -13.92 16.41
N ARG A 295 -10.31 -12.70 16.43
CA ARG A 295 -11.03 -11.47 16.76
C ARG A 295 -11.93 -10.97 15.63
N ILE A 296 -11.41 -10.89 14.40
CA ILE A 296 -12.10 -10.23 13.29
C ILE A 296 -12.23 -11.07 12.02
N GLY A 297 -11.58 -12.24 11.93
CA GLY A 297 -11.57 -13.05 10.71
C GLY A 297 -12.95 -13.60 10.28
N HIS A 298 -13.95 -13.57 11.17
CA HIS A 298 -15.35 -13.90 10.86
C HIS A 298 -16.10 -12.72 10.21
N ARG A 299 -15.54 -11.51 10.21
CA ARG A 299 -16.15 -10.28 9.72
C ARG A 299 -15.50 -9.75 8.46
N VAL A 300 -14.16 -9.82 8.36
CA VAL A 300 -13.34 -9.23 7.30
C VAL A 300 -12.23 -10.20 6.92
N ALA A 301 -11.79 -10.20 5.67
CA ALA A 301 -10.63 -10.98 5.26
C ALA A 301 -9.34 -10.36 5.81
N LEU A 302 -8.32 -11.20 5.97
CA LEU A 302 -7.06 -10.85 6.59
C LEU A 302 -5.91 -11.05 5.60
N MET A 303 -4.98 -10.08 5.53
CA MET A 303 -3.85 -10.13 4.62
C MET A 303 -2.57 -9.73 5.35
N GLY A 304 -1.48 -10.48 5.15
CA GLY A 304 -0.20 -10.19 5.79
C GLY A 304 0.35 -11.36 6.61
N GLY A 305 1.16 -11.03 7.61
CA GLY A 305 1.59 -11.93 8.67
C GLY A 305 3.02 -12.41 8.61
N LEU A 306 3.68 -12.48 7.43
CA LEU A 306 5.08 -12.87 7.35
C LEU A 306 5.98 -11.73 7.83
N ASN A 307 6.85 -12.00 8.79
CA ASN A 307 7.77 -10.99 9.33
C ASN A 307 8.69 -10.44 8.22
N THR A 308 8.71 -9.13 8.06
CA THR A 308 9.52 -8.45 7.04
C THR A 308 11.03 -8.65 7.26
N LEU A 309 11.48 -8.78 8.51
CA LEU A 309 12.89 -9.07 8.82
C LEU A 309 13.26 -10.51 8.43
N THR A 310 12.38 -11.49 8.64
CA THR A 310 12.60 -12.86 8.16
C THR A 310 12.64 -12.88 6.63
N LEU A 311 11.71 -12.17 5.99
CA LEU A 311 11.66 -12.09 4.52
C LEU A 311 12.94 -11.45 3.93
N ALA A 312 13.47 -10.42 4.59
CA ALA A 312 14.67 -9.70 4.15
C ALA A 312 15.98 -10.45 4.41
N ASN A 313 16.14 -10.99 5.63
CA ASN A 313 17.43 -11.43 6.16
C ASN A 313 17.49 -12.94 6.42
N GLY A 314 16.35 -13.63 6.43
CA GLY A 314 16.28 -15.07 6.66
C GLY A 314 16.73 -15.88 5.45
N THR A 315 16.97 -17.15 5.66
CA THR A 315 17.15 -18.15 4.61
C THR A 315 15.81 -18.50 3.96
N PRO A 316 15.77 -19.02 2.73
CA PRO A 316 14.52 -19.51 2.11
C PRO A 316 13.78 -20.55 2.97
N ALA A 317 14.51 -21.39 3.72
CA ALA A 317 13.93 -22.39 4.63
C ALA A 317 13.22 -21.74 5.83
N GLU A 318 13.80 -20.68 6.42
CA GLU A 318 13.16 -19.92 7.51
C GLU A 318 11.91 -19.17 7.03
N VAL A 319 11.99 -18.55 5.85
CA VAL A 319 10.82 -17.91 5.22
C VAL A 319 9.71 -18.93 4.97
N GLN A 320 10.06 -20.09 4.42
CA GLN A 320 9.10 -21.18 4.16
C GLN A 320 8.43 -21.66 5.48
N ALA A 321 9.22 -21.90 6.52
CA ALA A 321 8.73 -22.36 7.81
C ALA A 321 7.77 -21.35 8.43
N GLU A 322 8.09 -20.05 8.38
CA GLU A 322 7.22 -19.00 8.87
C GLU A 322 5.94 -18.87 8.03
N ALA A 323 6.04 -18.90 6.71
CA ALA A 323 4.90 -18.83 5.81
C ALA A 323 3.92 -20.02 6.03
N ILE A 324 4.44 -21.24 6.25
CA ILE A 324 3.62 -22.42 6.62
C ILE A 324 2.84 -22.14 7.90
N ARG A 325 3.52 -21.64 8.94
CA ARG A 325 2.88 -21.30 10.21
C ARG A 325 1.76 -20.27 10.00
N LYS A 326 2.03 -19.17 9.27
CA LYS A 326 1.03 -18.12 9.03
C LYS A 326 -0.15 -18.61 8.21
N CYS A 327 0.07 -19.47 7.22
CA CYS A 327 -1.01 -20.10 6.47
C CYS A 327 -1.88 -21.02 7.35
N ARG A 328 -1.28 -21.76 8.29
CA ARG A 328 -2.03 -22.57 9.27
C ARG A 328 -2.86 -21.72 10.23
N GLU A 329 -2.30 -20.62 10.72
CA GLU A 329 -2.96 -19.64 11.59
C GLU A 329 -4.13 -18.93 10.87
N GLY A 330 -3.95 -18.54 9.62
CA GLY A 330 -4.96 -17.85 8.80
C GLY A 330 -6.07 -18.76 8.28
N GLY A 331 -5.74 -20.02 8.05
CA GLY A 331 -6.66 -21.02 7.52
C GLY A 331 -7.07 -20.78 6.06
N PRO A 332 -7.90 -21.67 5.48
CA PRO A 332 -8.21 -21.65 4.05
C PRO A 332 -9.25 -20.58 3.64
N HIS A 333 -9.90 -19.93 4.60
CA HIS A 333 -11.00 -19.00 4.31
C HIS A 333 -10.68 -17.59 4.79
N GLY A 334 -10.79 -16.61 3.91
CA GLY A 334 -10.63 -15.20 4.27
C GLY A 334 -9.20 -14.85 4.73
N TYR A 335 -8.18 -15.54 4.19
CA TYR A 335 -6.79 -15.23 4.46
C TYR A 335 -6.00 -15.15 3.16
N ILE A 336 -5.14 -14.15 3.07
CA ILE A 336 -4.23 -13.89 1.93
C ILE A 336 -2.82 -13.80 2.52
N LEU A 337 -1.91 -14.67 2.08
CA LEU A 337 -0.52 -14.62 2.52
C LEU A 337 0.17 -13.39 1.91
N ALA A 338 0.74 -12.58 2.78
CA ALA A 338 1.57 -11.44 2.40
C ALA A 338 2.63 -11.17 3.48
N ALA A 339 3.56 -10.27 3.21
CA ALA A 339 4.44 -9.74 4.24
C ALA A 339 3.64 -8.91 5.27
N GLY A 340 4.18 -8.77 6.47
CA GLY A 340 3.59 -7.96 7.55
C GLY A 340 3.64 -6.46 7.31
N ASP A 341 4.24 -6.04 6.23
CA ASP A 341 4.27 -4.69 5.65
C ASP A 341 4.85 -4.80 4.23
N MET A 342 5.41 -3.73 3.68
CA MET A 342 6.16 -3.74 2.42
C MET A 342 7.28 -4.78 2.47
N ALA A 343 7.41 -5.57 1.40
CA ALA A 343 8.58 -6.41 1.21
C ALA A 343 9.85 -5.53 1.15
N PRO A 344 10.82 -5.72 2.07
CA PRO A 344 12.01 -4.87 2.11
C PRO A 344 12.79 -4.90 0.79
N PRO A 345 13.43 -3.79 0.39
CA PRO A 345 14.14 -3.69 -0.89
C PRO A 345 15.35 -4.61 -1.02
N ILE A 346 15.82 -5.18 0.09
CA ILE A 346 16.92 -6.17 0.13
C ILE A 346 16.45 -7.63 0.07
N THR A 347 15.13 -7.84 -0.01
CA THR A 347 14.56 -9.20 -0.09
C THR A 347 15.06 -9.92 -1.34
N SER A 348 15.61 -11.11 -1.15
CA SER A 348 16.09 -11.94 -2.27
C SER A 348 14.94 -12.55 -3.05
N LEU A 349 15.17 -12.79 -4.35
CA LEU A 349 14.21 -13.51 -5.20
C LEU A 349 13.90 -14.90 -4.62
N ALA A 350 14.90 -15.58 -4.03
CA ALA A 350 14.73 -16.89 -3.42
C ALA A 350 13.79 -16.85 -2.20
N ASN A 351 13.85 -15.81 -1.39
CA ASN A 351 12.96 -15.63 -0.24
C ASN A 351 11.52 -15.33 -0.68
N LEU A 352 11.33 -14.47 -1.70
CA LEU A 352 10.01 -14.25 -2.29
C LEU A 352 9.41 -15.54 -2.84
N GLN A 353 10.21 -16.33 -3.57
CA GLN A 353 9.78 -17.60 -4.13
C GLN A 353 9.40 -18.59 -3.02
N ALA A 354 10.21 -18.71 -1.95
CA ALA A 354 9.93 -19.59 -0.82
C ALA A 354 8.58 -19.26 -0.14
N MET A 355 8.26 -17.98 0.03
CA MET A 355 6.96 -17.56 0.55
C MET A 355 5.81 -17.94 -0.40
N VAL A 356 5.95 -17.64 -1.70
CA VAL A 356 4.92 -17.90 -2.72
C VAL A 356 4.66 -19.40 -2.87
N ASP A 357 5.69 -20.23 -2.86
CA ASP A 357 5.58 -21.68 -3.01
C ASP A 357 4.75 -22.32 -1.89
N VAL A 358 4.83 -21.81 -0.65
CA VAL A 358 3.99 -22.31 0.45
C VAL A 358 2.51 -22.19 0.15
N ALA A 359 2.08 -21.06 -0.39
CA ALA A 359 0.68 -20.82 -0.72
C ALA A 359 0.27 -21.61 -1.98
N ARG A 360 1.06 -21.53 -3.05
CA ARG A 360 0.76 -22.17 -4.34
C ARG A 360 0.76 -23.68 -4.28
N LEU A 361 1.73 -24.28 -3.61
CA LEU A 361 1.85 -25.73 -3.49
C LEU A 361 1.09 -26.27 -2.27
N SER A 362 0.40 -25.41 -1.53
CA SER A 362 -0.35 -25.77 -0.32
C SER A 362 0.48 -26.53 0.73
N LEU A 363 1.76 -26.19 0.86
CA LEU A 363 2.71 -26.86 1.78
C LEU A 363 2.28 -26.76 3.25
N TRP A 364 1.42 -25.81 3.57
CA TRP A 364 0.87 -25.63 4.93
C TRP A 364 -0.16 -26.71 5.33
N ARG A 365 -0.65 -27.52 4.38
CA ARG A 365 -1.61 -28.61 4.63
C ARG A 365 -0.92 -29.90 5.09
N ALA A 366 0.38 -30.03 4.82
CA ALA A 366 1.20 -31.14 5.29
C ALA A 366 1.62 -30.88 6.75
#